data_a6448b4943612f2ebb56651f31b4deb5
#
_entry.id   a6448b4943612f2ebb56651f31b4deb5
#
_cell.length_a   1.000
_cell.length_b   1.000
_cell.length_c   1.000
_cell.angle_alpha   90.00
_cell.angle_beta   90.00
_cell.angle_gamma   90.00
#
_symmetry.space_group_name_H-M   'P 1'
#
loop_
_entity.id
_entity.type
_entity.pdbx_description
1 polymer ?
#
loop_
_entity_poly.entity_id
_entity_poly.type
_entity_poly.pdbx_seq_one_letter_code
_entity_poly.pdbx_strand_id
1 'polypeptide(L)'
;MSVFELRQGRVPLLISLPHVGTQIPAELAERLVPRALASEDTDWHLERLYRPLADKLGASLIVPRYSRYVIDLNRPPDDQPLYPGASGGTGLVPTRFFSDDPLYRDGAEPDATEVAARREAYWLPYHQALAGELERLRAAHGHALLFDGHSIRSELPWLFEGQLPALNLGTADGASCAPAITERLGALLAGQTRFSQVVNGRFKGGYITRHYGRPAEGQHAVQLEMCQRCYMDEACDPSGAYDEALAGQAAPLIEKMLKEMLAWQP
;
A
#
# COMPACT_ATOMS: atom_id res chain seq x y z
N MET A 1 3.52 -21.88 7.31
CA MET A 1 3.27 -21.33 5.95
C MET A 1 3.86 -19.93 5.88
N SER A 2 4.35 -19.48 4.70
CA SER A 2 4.84 -18.11 4.55
C SER A 2 3.71 -17.10 4.74
N VAL A 3 3.99 -15.97 5.41
CA VAL A 3 3.01 -14.90 5.66
C VAL A 3 2.84 -13.95 4.47
N PHE A 4 3.69 -14.07 3.46
CA PHE A 4 3.68 -13.30 2.22
C PHE A 4 4.09 -14.16 1.02
N GLU A 5 3.93 -13.64 -0.18
CA GLU A 5 4.58 -14.11 -1.42
C GLU A 5 5.55 -13.03 -1.89
N LEU A 6 6.78 -13.41 -2.22
CA LEU A 6 7.76 -12.57 -2.89
C LEU A 6 8.15 -13.21 -4.21
N ARG A 7 7.90 -12.52 -5.31
CA ARG A 7 8.37 -12.88 -6.66
C ARG A 7 9.52 -11.96 -7.03
N GLN A 8 10.72 -12.51 -7.16
CA GLN A 8 11.90 -11.74 -7.50
C GLN A 8 11.93 -11.41 -9.00
N GLY A 9 12.15 -10.14 -9.29
CA GLY A 9 12.30 -9.62 -10.64
C GLY A 9 13.77 -9.48 -11.07
N ARG A 10 13.94 -8.93 -12.28
CA ARG A 10 15.25 -8.72 -12.91
C ARG A 10 15.61 -7.25 -13.14
N VAL A 11 14.69 -6.33 -12.89
CA VAL A 11 14.88 -4.87 -13.04
C VAL A 11 14.91 -4.21 -11.66
N PRO A 12 15.46 -2.99 -11.49
CA PRO A 12 15.64 -2.36 -10.18
C PRO A 12 14.33 -1.85 -9.56
N LEU A 13 13.21 -2.53 -9.75
CA LEU A 13 11.88 -2.13 -9.26
C LEU A 13 11.25 -3.25 -8.43
N LEU A 14 10.85 -2.91 -7.22
CA LEU A 14 9.98 -3.70 -6.35
C LEU A 14 8.61 -3.01 -6.24
N ILE A 15 7.55 -3.77 -6.49
CA ILE A 15 6.17 -3.36 -6.23
C ILE A 15 5.74 -4.01 -4.92
N SER A 16 5.30 -3.20 -3.96
CA SER A 16 4.76 -3.62 -2.66
C SER A 16 3.27 -3.33 -2.64
N LEU A 17 2.44 -4.31 -2.25
CA LEU A 17 0.99 -4.18 -2.09
C LEU A 17 0.60 -4.63 -0.66
N PRO A 18 0.88 -3.84 0.38
CA PRO A 18 0.88 -4.33 1.76
C PRO A 18 -0.51 -4.64 2.32
N HIS A 19 -1.58 -4.22 1.65
CA HIS A 19 -2.95 -4.32 2.17
C HIS A 19 -3.89 -5.19 1.32
N VAL A 20 -3.35 -6.05 0.44
CA VAL A 20 -4.18 -6.94 -0.40
C VAL A 20 -4.53 -8.28 0.27
N GLY A 21 -3.87 -8.61 1.39
CA GLY A 21 -4.11 -9.85 2.13
C GLY A 21 -5.50 -9.89 2.75
N THR A 22 -6.11 -11.07 2.77
CA THR A 22 -7.49 -11.28 3.28
C THR A 22 -7.58 -12.36 4.34
N GLN A 23 -6.52 -13.14 4.58
CA GLN A 23 -6.57 -14.22 5.56
C GLN A 23 -6.61 -13.65 6.98
N ILE A 24 -7.50 -14.21 7.80
CA ILE A 24 -7.63 -13.93 9.23
C ILE A 24 -7.49 -15.26 9.96
N PRO A 25 -6.52 -15.42 10.90
CA PRO A 25 -6.40 -16.61 11.72
C PRO A 25 -7.70 -16.94 12.45
N ALA A 26 -8.03 -18.23 12.59
CA ALA A 26 -9.31 -18.66 13.17
C ALA A 26 -9.52 -18.13 14.60
N GLU A 27 -8.49 -18.18 15.43
CA GLU A 27 -8.50 -17.66 16.80
C GLU A 27 -8.74 -16.15 16.87
N LEU A 28 -8.31 -15.41 15.86
CA LEU A 28 -8.59 -13.97 15.76
C LEU A 28 -10.03 -13.76 15.24
N ALA A 29 -10.47 -14.51 14.26
CA ALA A 29 -11.81 -14.39 13.67
C ALA A 29 -12.92 -14.54 14.72
N GLU A 30 -12.73 -15.40 15.75
CA GLU A 30 -13.68 -15.57 16.85
C GLU A 30 -13.83 -14.33 17.73
N ARG A 31 -12.83 -13.46 17.76
CA ARG A 31 -12.77 -12.23 18.57
C ARG A 31 -13.27 -10.98 17.83
N LEU A 32 -13.28 -11.06 16.51
CA LEU A 32 -13.74 -9.97 15.67
C LEU A 32 -15.26 -9.91 15.59
N VAL A 33 -15.80 -8.72 15.29
CA VAL A 33 -17.21 -8.59 14.92
C VAL A 33 -17.44 -9.26 13.56
N PRO A 34 -18.65 -9.81 13.29
CA PRO A 34 -18.92 -10.52 12.03
C PRO A 34 -18.60 -9.73 10.77
N ARG A 35 -18.83 -8.41 10.78
CA ARG A 35 -18.51 -7.48 9.69
C ARG A 35 -17.02 -7.49 9.33
N ALA A 36 -16.14 -7.65 10.31
CA ALA A 36 -14.68 -7.64 10.09
C ALA A 36 -14.19 -8.81 9.22
N LEU A 37 -14.94 -9.92 9.19
CA LEU A 37 -14.59 -11.08 8.37
C LEU A 37 -14.70 -10.79 6.86
N ALA A 38 -15.42 -9.73 6.47
CA ALA A 38 -15.46 -9.24 5.09
C ALA A 38 -14.23 -8.44 4.70
N SER A 39 -13.33 -8.10 5.65
CA SER A 39 -12.08 -7.34 5.41
C SER A 39 -12.31 -6.07 4.56
N GLU A 40 -13.32 -5.26 4.90
CA GLU A 40 -13.81 -4.15 4.06
C GLU A 40 -12.77 -3.06 3.78
N ASP A 41 -11.74 -2.90 4.65
CA ASP A 41 -10.67 -1.93 4.48
C ASP A 41 -9.46 -2.49 3.69
N THR A 42 -9.66 -3.61 2.99
CA THR A 42 -8.65 -4.22 2.12
C THR A 42 -8.51 -3.43 0.82
N ASP A 43 -7.29 -3.39 0.29
CA ASP A 43 -7.00 -2.85 -1.05
C ASP A 43 -7.40 -3.92 -2.10
N TRP A 44 -8.72 -4.14 -2.22
CA TRP A 44 -9.31 -5.21 -3.01
C TRP A 44 -8.82 -5.20 -4.45
N HIS A 45 -8.52 -6.38 -4.99
CA HIS A 45 -8.16 -6.60 -6.40
C HIS A 45 -6.87 -5.92 -6.88
N LEU A 46 -6.14 -5.16 -6.07
CA LEU A 46 -4.89 -4.53 -6.51
C LEU A 46 -3.88 -5.54 -7.03
N GLU A 47 -3.77 -6.71 -6.42
CA GLU A 47 -2.88 -7.76 -6.91
C GLU A 47 -3.26 -8.19 -8.34
N ARG A 48 -4.55 -8.30 -8.65
CA ARG A 48 -5.04 -8.61 -10.00
C ARG A 48 -4.63 -7.56 -11.02
N LEU A 49 -4.61 -6.29 -10.60
CA LEU A 49 -4.22 -5.16 -11.45
C LEU A 49 -2.69 -5.08 -11.63
N TYR A 50 -1.92 -5.25 -10.55
CA TYR A 50 -0.46 -5.03 -10.58
C TYR A 50 0.36 -6.24 -10.99
N ARG A 51 -0.07 -7.47 -10.71
CA ARG A 51 0.69 -8.69 -11.03
C ARG A 51 1.04 -8.80 -12.52
N PRO A 52 0.09 -8.59 -13.47
CA PRO A 52 0.42 -8.60 -14.90
C PRO A 52 1.44 -7.52 -15.31
N LEU A 53 1.41 -6.35 -14.67
CA LEU A 53 2.36 -5.27 -14.91
C LEU A 53 3.75 -5.62 -14.39
N ALA A 54 3.84 -6.19 -13.18
CA ALA A 54 5.10 -6.67 -12.62
C ALA A 54 5.74 -7.72 -13.53
N ASP A 55 4.97 -8.71 -13.98
CA ASP A 55 5.43 -9.77 -14.88
C ASP A 55 5.93 -9.21 -16.21
N LYS A 56 5.16 -8.32 -16.83
CA LYS A 56 5.49 -7.67 -18.11
C LYS A 56 6.79 -6.85 -18.04
N LEU A 57 6.98 -6.13 -16.92
CA LEU A 57 8.13 -5.26 -16.73
C LEU A 57 9.35 -6.02 -16.16
N GLY A 58 9.16 -7.22 -15.64
CA GLY A 58 10.18 -7.97 -14.93
C GLY A 58 10.52 -7.40 -13.56
N ALA A 59 9.57 -6.69 -12.95
CA ALA A 59 9.69 -6.14 -11.61
C ALA A 59 9.48 -7.21 -10.53
N SER A 60 10.07 -7.00 -9.35
CA SER A 60 9.74 -7.78 -8.17
C SER A 60 8.37 -7.38 -7.65
N LEU A 61 7.66 -8.34 -7.04
CA LEU A 61 6.35 -8.12 -6.43
C LEU A 61 6.29 -8.81 -5.07
N ILE A 62 5.92 -8.06 -4.03
CA ILE A 62 5.66 -8.60 -2.69
C ILE A 62 4.23 -8.33 -2.27
N VAL A 63 3.52 -9.39 -1.82
CA VAL A 63 2.12 -9.34 -1.38
C VAL A 63 1.93 -10.13 -0.09
N PRO A 64 1.24 -9.61 0.93
CA PRO A 64 0.92 -10.35 2.15
C PRO A 64 -0.25 -11.32 1.89
N ARG A 65 -0.34 -12.35 2.73
CA ARG A 65 -1.50 -13.25 2.75
C ARG A 65 -2.57 -12.80 3.73
N TYR A 66 -2.14 -12.19 4.84
CA TYR A 66 -3.00 -11.84 5.95
C TYR A 66 -3.56 -10.41 5.81
N SER A 67 -4.82 -10.28 6.28
CA SER A 67 -5.52 -9.00 6.31
C SER A 67 -4.78 -7.97 7.17
N ARG A 68 -4.89 -6.70 6.80
CA ARG A 68 -4.43 -5.59 7.63
C ARG A 68 -5.04 -5.57 9.03
N TYR A 69 -6.17 -6.25 9.24
CA TYR A 69 -6.77 -6.42 10.57
C TYR A 69 -5.98 -7.34 11.50
N VAL A 70 -5.09 -8.18 10.94
CA VAL A 70 -4.13 -8.95 11.74
C VAL A 70 -3.00 -8.02 12.20
N ILE A 71 -2.42 -7.28 11.28
CA ILE A 71 -1.43 -6.23 11.53
C ILE A 71 -1.28 -5.35 10.28
N ASP A 72 -1.18 -4.04 10.45
CA ASP A 72 -0.98 -3.10 9.34
C ASP A 72 0.51 -3.01 8.98
N LEU A 73 0.87 -3.57 7.82
CA LEU A 73 2.25 -3.60 7.33
C LEU A 73 2.76 -2.22 6.89
N ASN A 74 1.89 -1.22 6.75
CA ASN A 74 2.28 0.16 6.42
C ASN A 74 2.23 1.09 7.64
N ARG A 75 2.44 0.52 8.84
CA ARG A 75 2.60 1.23 10.12
C ARG A 75 3.97 0.94 10.73
N PRO A 76 4.55 1.89 11.48
CA PRO A 76 5.82 1.67 12.16
C PRO A 76 5.67 0.62 13.28
N PRO A 77 6.73 -0.17 13.55
CA PRO A 77 6.66 -1.28 14.51
C PRO A 77 6.51 -0.85 15.97
N ASP A 78 6.74 0.41 16.27
CA ASP A 78 6.58 1.04 17.59
C ASP A 78 5.23 1.76 17.72
N ASP A 79 4.36 1.62 16.72
CA ASP A 79 3.02 2.23 16.65
C ASP A 79 3.00 3.76 16.78
N GLN A 80 4.11 4.44 16.49
CA GLN A 80 4.15 5.90 16.54
C GLN A 80 3.36 6.51 15.36
N PRO A 81 2.67 7.64 15.58
CA PRO A 81 1.97 8.33 14.51
C PRO A 81 2.89 8.72 13.35
N LEU A 82 2.47 8.44 12.11
CA LEU A 82 3.23 8.83 10.91
C LEU A 82 3.32 10.34 10.70
N TYR A 83 2.36 11.08 11.25
CA TYR A 83 2.30 12.54 11.16
C TYR A 83 2.16 13.14 12.55
N PRO A 84 2.98 14.15 12.92
CA PRO A 84 2.81 14.85 14.20
C PRO A 84 1.40 15.46 14.28
N GLY A 85 0.68 15.16 15.37
CA GLY A 85 -0.66 15.70 15.60
C GLY A 85 -1.79 15.03 14.82
N ALA A 86 -1.53 13.97 14.06
CA ALA A 86 -2.59 13.21 13.41
C ALA A 86 -3.37 12.39 14.46
N SER A 87 -4.62 12.77 14.69
CA SER A 87 -5.62 11.92 15.34
C SER A 87 -6.33 11.10 14.25
N GLY A 88 -6.52 9.80 14.44
CA GLY A 88 -7.34 8.98 13.56
C GLY A 88 -6.61 7.96 12.68
N GLY A 89 -5.41 7.53 13.04
CA GLY A 89 -4.80 6.34 12.45
C GLY A 89 -5.35 5.05 13.07
N THR A 90 -5.45 3.99 12.28
CA THR A 90 -5.91 2.67 12.76
C THR A 90 -4.89 1.94 13.65
N GLY A 91 -3.66 2.47 13.79
CA GLY A 91 -2.57 1.85 14.56
C GLY A 91 -1.88 0.69 13.84
N LEU A 92 -0.84 0.14 14.49
CA LEU A 92 -0.10 -1.03 14.00
C LEU A 92 -1.00 -2.29 13.96
N VAL A 93 -1.79 -2.50 15.01
CA VAL A 93 -2.86 -3.49 15.02
C VAL A 93 -4.18 -2.74 15.09
N PRO A 94 -4.92 -2.65 13.96
CA PRO A 94 -6.18 -1.93 13.92
C PRO A 94 -7.20 -2.49 14.93
N THR A 95 -7.83 -1.60 15.69
CA THR A 95 -8.93 -1.93 16.59
C THR A 95 -10.27 -1.35 16.11
N ARG A 96 -10.23 -0.56 15.04
CA ARG A 96 -11.38 0.09 14.41
C ARG A 96 -11.30 -0.04 12.90
N PHE A 97 -12.46 -0.06 12.26
CA PHE A 97 -12.59 0.13 10.81
C PHE A 97 -12.23 1.57 10.40
N PHE A 98 -12.10 1.80 9.11
CA PHE A 98 -12.02 3.17 8.56
C PHE A 98 -13.29 3.99 8.83
N SER A 99 -14.42 3.36 9.13
CA SER A 99 -15.66 4.00 9.59
C SER A 99 -15.66 4.38 11.06
N ASP A 100 -14.57 4.14 11.79
CA ASP A 100 -14.42 4.32 13.25
C ASP A 100 -15.26 3.38 14.12
N ASP A 101 -15.97 2.42 13.54
CA ASP A 101 -16.67 1.37 14.28
C ASP A 101 -15.68 0.39 14.91
N PRO A 102 -16.01 -0.25 16.05
CA PRO A 102 -15.16 -1.27 16.67
C PRO A 102 -14.93 -2.48 15.76
N LEU A 103 -13.68 -2.93 15.65
CA LEU A 103 -13.29 -4.13 14.90
C LEU A 103 -13.46 -5.41 15.72
N TYR A 104 -13.29 -5.29 17.02
CA TYR A 104 -13.36 -6.38 17.99
C TYR A 104 -14.69 -6.41 18.73
N ARG A 105 -15.05 -7.57 19.24
CA ARG A 105 -16.11 -7.71 20.23
C ARG A 105 -15.65 -7.04 21.54
N ASP A 106 -16.59 -6.62 22.35
CA ASP A 106 -16.30 -5.93 23.61
C ASP A 106 -15.30 -6.70 24.49
N GLY A 107 -14.20 -6.03 24.83
CA GLY A 107 -13.14 -6.59 25.69
C GLY A 107 -12.29 -7.67 25.02
N ALA A 108 -12.38 -7.82 23.68
CA ALA A 108 -11.61 -8.81 22.93
C ALA A 108 -10.42 -8.19 22.16
N GLU A 109 -10.12 -6.91 22.36
CA GLU A 109 -9.00 -6.22 21.74
C GLU A 109 -7.65 -6.87 22.16
N PRO A 110 -6.62 -6.80 21.33
CA PRO A 110 -5.31 -7.35 21.67
C PRO A 110 -4.63 -6.53 22.77
N ASP A 111 -3.97 -7.22 23.67
CA ASP A 111 -3.05 -6.60 24.63
C ASP A 111 -1.67 -6.36 24.01
N ALA A 112 -0.78 -5.70 24.77
CA ALA A 112 0.59 -5.39 24.31
C ALA A 112 1.42 -6.64 23.98
N THR A 113 1.17 -7.76 24.69
CA THR A 113 1.88 -9.03 24.46
C THR A 113 1.48 -9.62 23.11
N GLU A 114 0.19 -9.61 22.79
CA GLU A 114 -0.32 -10.08 21.52
C GLU A 114 0.12 -9.17 20.37
N VAL A 115 0.10 -7.85 20.54
CA VAL A 115 0.63 -6.90 19.54
C VAL A 115 2.09 -7.23 19.22
N ALA A 116 2.93 -7.46 20.25
CA ALA A 116 4.32 -7.86 20.06
C ALA A 116 4.44 -9.20 19.31
N ALA A 117 3.63 -10.20 19.67
CA ALA A 117 3.63 -11.50 19.00
C ALA A 117 3.22 -11.39 17.52
N ARG A 118 2.21 -10.59 17.19
CA ARG A 118 1.80 -10.35 15.79
C ARG A 118 2.88 -9.61 15.00
N ARG A 119 3.56 -8.63 15.61
CA ARG A 119 4.69 -7.94 15.00
C ARG A 119 5.80 -8.92 14.61
N GLU A 120 6.19 -9.83 15.49
CA GLU A 120 7.21 -10.84 15.24
C GLU A 120 6.75 -11.87 14.18
N ALA A 121 5.47 -12.28 14.21
CA ALA A 121 4.96 -13.35 13.34
C ALA A 121 4.65 -12.88 11.92
N TYR A 122 4.20 -11.65 11.72
CA TYR A 122 3.67 -11.18 10.43
C TYR A 122 4.42 -9.95 9.90
N TRP A 123 4.63 -8.92 10.73
CA TRP A 123 5.24 -7.67 10.31
C TRP A 123 6.72 -7.84 9.99
N LEU A 124 7.49 -8.40 10.92
CA LEU A 124 8.93 -8.55 10.81
C LEU A 124 9.35 -9.39 9.60
N PRO A 125 8.77 -10.57 9.33
CA PRO A 125 9.14 -11.37 8.16
C PRO A 125 8.86 -10.66 6.83
N TYR A 126 7.74 -9.92 6.73
CA TYR A 126 7.41 -9.15 5.54
C TYR A 126 8.44 -8.04 5.30
N HIS A 127 8.76 -7.27 6.32
CA HIS A 127 9.72 -6.17 6.23
C HIS A 127 11.16 -6.64 6.02
N GLN A 128 11.55 -7.79 6.57
CA GLN A 128 12.85 -8.41 6.26
C GLN A 128 12.93 -8.82 4.78
N ALA A 129 11.88 -9.40 4.23
CA ALA A 129 11.84 -9.78 2.83
C ALA A 129 11.86 -8.55 1.90
N LEU A 130 11.11 -7.49 2.24
CA LEU A 130 11.09 -6.24 1.50
C LEU A 130 12.47 -5.56 1.51
N ALA A 131 13.09 -5.44 2.69
CA ALA A 131 14.43 -4.87 2.84
C ALA A 131 15.47 -5.69 2.07
N GLY A 132 15.45 -7.01 2.21
CA GLY A 132 16.38 -7.92 1.52
C GLY A 132 16.24 -7.84 0.00
N GLU A 133 15.03 -7.68 -0.52
CA GLU A 133 14.81 -7.55 -1.95
C GLU A 133 15.31 -6.18 -2.48
N LEU A 134 15.04 -5.09 -1.77
CA LEU A 134 15.59 -3.77 -2.12
C LEU A 134 17.12 -3.78 -2.12
N GLU A 135 17.76 -4.42 -1.14
CA GLU A 135 19.21 -4.54 -1.10
C GLU A 135 19.75 -5.39 -2.25
N ARG A 136 19.10 -6.52 -2.58
CA ARG A 136 19.46 -7.35 -3.73
C ARG A 136 19.39 -6.55 -5.04
N LEU A 137 18.32 -5.77 -5.23
CA LEU A 137 18.16 -4.94 -6.43
C LEU A 137 19.21 -3.83 -6.47
N ARG A 138 19.46 -3.16 -5.34
CA ARG A 138 20.49 -2.13 -5.23
C ARG A 138 21.88 -2.66 -5.53
N ALA A 139 22.23 -3.84 -5.01
CA ALA A 139 23.51 -4.50 -5.28
C ALA A 139 23.69 -4.86 -6.77
N ALA A 140 22.60 -5.28 -7.43
CA ALA A 140 22.63 -5.69 -8.83
C ALA A 140 22.65 -4.52 -9.82
N HIS A 141 22.03 -3.39 -9.48
CA HIS A 141 21.77 -2.29 -10.41
C HIS A 141 22.35 -0.93 -9.99
N GLY A 142 22.97 -0.84 -8.81
CA GLY A 142 23.47 0.44 -8.26
C GLY A 142 22.41 1.27 -7.56
N HIS A 143 21.14 0.96 -7.76
CA HIS A 143 19.99 1.62 -7.13
C HIS A 143 18.80 0.65 -7.01
N ALA A 144 17.81 1.01 -6.20
CA ALA A 144 16.55 0.31 -6.09
C ALA A 144 15.38 1.29 -6.07
N LEU A 145 14.29 0.89 -6.72
CA LEU A 145 13.04 1.63 -6.83
C LEU A 145 11.95 0.84 -6.13
N LEU A 146 11.20 1.48 -5.25
CA LEU A 146 10.04 0.90 -4.57
C LEU A 146 8.78 1.65 -4.99
N PHE A 147 7.83 0.91 -5.53
CA PHE A 147 6.48 1.40 -5.79
C PHE A 147 5.52 0.76 -4.79
N ASP A 148 5.01 1.57 -3.85
CA ASP A 148 4.09 1.15 -2.79
C ASP A 148 2.66 1.41 -3.26
N GLY A 149 1.99 0.36 -3.72
CA GLY A 149 0.66 0.43 -4.32
C GLY A 149 -0.43 0.25 -3.28
N HIS A 150 -1.35 1.22 -3.22
CA HIS A 150 -2.49 1.24 -2.31
C HIS A 150 -3.78 1.59 -3.03
N SER A 151 -4.88 1.27 -2.38
CA SER A 151 -6.19 1.77 -2.79
C SER A 151 -7.12 2.01 -1.62
N ILE A 152 -8.06 2.91 -1.82
CA ILE A 152 -9.05 3.29 -0.82
C ILE A 152 -10.35 3.68 -1.51
N ARG A 153 -11.47 3.59 -0.80
CA ARG A 153 -12.75 4.14 -1.27
C ARG A 153 -12.61 5.64 -1.52
N SER A 154 -13.28 6.11 -2.56
CA SER A 154 -13.21 7.52 -2.96
C SER A 154 -13.88 8.47 -1.96
N GLU A 155 -14.79 7.96 -1.14
CA GLU A 155 -15.50 8.69 -0.10
C GLU A 155 -15.48 7.93 1.20
N LEU A 156 -14.84 8.50 2.22
CA LEU A 156 -14.79 7.99 3.59
C LEU A 156 -14.91 9.16 4.57
N PRO A 157 -16.14 9.56 4.93
CA PRO A 157 -16.41 10.77 5.72
C PRO A 157 -15.68 10.83 7.06
N TRP A 158 -15.36 9.66 7.65
CA TRP A 158 -14.59 9.57 8.90
C TRP A 158 -13.10 9.88 8.74
N LEU A 159 -12.55 9.66 7.53
CA LEU A 159 -11.14 9.91 7.28
C LEU A 159 -10.88 11.24 6.57
N PHE A 160 -11.82 11.69 5.72
CA PHE A 160 -11.68 12.93 4.95
C PHE A 160 -13.04 13.44 4.48
N GLU A 161 -13.13 14.75 4.24
CA GLU A 161 -14.30 15.40 3.70
C GLU A 161 -14.36 15.26 2.17
N GLY A 162 -15.55 15.00 1.64
CA GLY A 162 -15.83 14.93 0.21
C GLY A 162 -15.18 13.74 -0.49
N GLN A 163 -14.89 13.91 -1.78
CA GLN A 163 -14.35 12.86 -2.64
C GLN A 163 -12.86 13.08 -2.89
N LEU A 164 -12.08 12.02 -2.68
CA LEU A 164 -10.64 12.04 -2.97
C LEU A 164 -10.36 12.20 -4.48
N PRO A 165 -9.24 12.89 -4.85
CA PRO A 165 -8.66 12.72 -6.17
C PRO A 165 -8.44 11.25 -6.48
N ALA A 166 -8.70 10.85 -7.74
CA ALA A 166 -8.61 9.44 -8.15
C ALA A 166 -7.23 8.83 -7.92
N LEU A 167 -6.17 9.64 -8.10
CA LEU A 167 -4.78 9.24 -7.96
C LEU A 167 -4.04 10.19 -7.03
N ASN A 168 -3.48 9.66 -5.94
CA ASN A 168 -2.75 10.43 -4.95
C ASN A 168 -1.30 9.90 -4.91
N LEU A 169 -0.36 10.63 -5.50
CA LEU A 169 1.06 10.30 -5.49
C LEU A 169 1.69 10.84 -4.21
N GLY A 170 2.31 9.98 -3.42
CA GLY A 170 3.02 10.32 -2.19
C GLY A 170 4.52 10.07 -2.33
N THR A 171 5.33 11.07 -1.99
CA THR A 171 6.79 11.01 -1.99
C THR A 171 7.40 11.54 -0.69
N ALA A 172 6.62 11.48 0.42
CA ALA A 172 7.00 12.05 1.71
C ALA A 172 7.43 13.54 1.59
N ASP A 173 6.67 14.33 0.84
CA ASP A 173 6.98 15.72 0.49
C ASP A 173 8.34 15.87 -0.23
N GLY A 174 8.72 14.87 -1.04
CA GLY A 174 9.98 14.82 -1.79
C GLY A 174 11.14 14.13 -1.05
N ALA A 175 10.94 13.71 0.19
CA ALA A 175 12.01 13.11 1.00
C ALA A 175 12.32 11.64 0.64
N SER A 176 11.38 10.91 0.01
CA SER A 176 11.52 9.47 -0.21
C SER A 176 12.12 9.08 -1.56
N CYS A 177 12.29 10.00 -2.49
CA CYS A 177 12.89 9.73 -3.80
C CYS A 177 13.61 10.95 -4.38
N ALA A 178 14.40 10.74 -5.42
CA ALA A 178 15.03 11.84 -6.16
C ALA A 178 13.97 12.80 -6.73
N PRO A 179 14.20 14.14 -6.72
CA PRO A 179 13.26 15.12 -7.24
C PRO A 179 12.79 14.82 -8.67
N ALA A 180 13.70 14.37 -9.54
CA ALA A 180 13.39 14.02 -10.92
C ALA A 180 12.36 12.89 -11.05
N ILE A 181 12.27 11.94 -10.10
CA ILE A 181 11.22 10.90 -10.08
C ILE A 181 9.87 11.55 -9.80
N THR A 182 9.78 12.41 -8.77
CA THR A 182 8.55 13.13 -8.43
C THR A 182 8.09 14.00 -9.61
N GLU A 183 9.01 14.74 -10.24
CA GLU A 183 8.71 15.61 -11.39
C GLU A 183 8.18 14.83 -12.59
N ARG A 184 8.84 13.72 -12.98
CA ARG A 184 8.40 12.87 -14.10
C ARG A 184 7.02 12.26 -13.84
N LEU A 185 6.81 11.69 -12.67
CA LEU A 185 5.51 11.10 -12.31
C LEU A 185 4.41 12.16 -12.20
N GLY A 186 4.72 13.30 -11.60
CA GLY A 186 3.80 14.45 -11.52
C GLY A 186 3.41 14.99 -12.89
N ALA A 187 4.39 15.15 -13.80
CA ALA A 187 4.14 15.57 -15.19
C ALA A 187 3.29 14.55 -15.95
N LEU A 188 3.57 13.24 -15.79
CA LEU A 188 2.77 12.17 -16.39
C LEU A 188 1.31 12.22 -15.91
N LEU A 189 1.08 12.40 -14.59
CA LEU A 189 -0.25 12.50 -14.02
C LEU A 189 -0.97 13.78 -14.46
N ALA A 190 -0.28 14.91 -14.55
CA ALA A 190 -0.85 16.18 -15.03
C ALA A 190 -1.16 16.17 -16.52
N GLY A 191 -0.43 15.37 -17.31
CA GLY A 191 -0.60 15.27 -18.77
C GLY A 191 -1.80 14.44 -19.23
N GLN A 192 -2.57 13.82 -18.31
CA GLN A 192 -3.78 13.07 -18.62
C GLN A 192 -5.02 13.77 -18.00
N THR A 193 -6.18 13.60 -18.61
CA THR A 193 -7.44 14.26 -18.20
C THR A 193 -8.48 13.29 -17.64
N ARG A 194 -8.18 11.99 -17.65
CA ARG A 194 -9.16 10.98 -17.26
C ARG A 194 -9.36 10.88 -15.75
N PHE A 195 -8.28 10.95 -15.00
CA PHE A 195 -8.29 10.80 -13.55
C PHE A 195 -7.87 12.10 -12.88
N SER A 196 -8.66 12.56 -11.91
CA SER A 196 -8.19 13.61 -11.01
C SER A 196 -6.97 13.13 -10.22
N GLN A 197 -6.03 14.00 -9.96
CA GLN A 197 -4.76 13.63 -9.33
C GLN A 197 -4.26 14.71 -8.37
N VAL A 198 -3.41 14.30 -7.44
CA VAL A 198 -2.66 15.18 -6.56
C VAL A 198 -1.32 14.57 -6.19
N VAL A 199 -0.29 15.40 -6.04
CA VAL A 199 1.03 15.00 -5.53
C VAL A 199 1.17 15.54 -4.11
N ASN A 200 1.53 14.66 -3.17
CA ASN A 200 1.71 14.98 -1.75
C ASN A 200 0.50 15.72 -1.12
N GLY A 201 -0.71 15.33 -1.51
CA GLY A 201 -1.94 15.85 -0.91
C GLY A 201 -2.20 15.24 0.46
N ARG A 202 -3.37 14.62 0.66
CA ARG A 202 -3.69 13.93 1.90
C ARG A 202 -2.78 12.73 2.17
N PHE A 203 -2.52 11.91 1.15
CA PHE A 203 -1.65 10.73 1.23
C PHE A 203 -0.27 11.07 0.70
N LYS A 204 0.65 11.33 1.63
CA LYS A 204 2.03 11.73 1.31
C LYS A 204 3.03 10.57 1.32
N GLY A 205 2.57 9.37 1.59
CA GLY A 205 3.37 8.17 1.81
C GLY A 205 3.27 7.65 3.25
N GLY A 206 3.04 6.35 3.40
CA GLY A 206 2.98 5.62 4.66
C GLY A 206 4.37 5.25 5.18
N TYR A 207 4.39 4.29 6.13
CA TYR A 207 5.64 3.84 6.74
C TYR A 207 6.61 3.26 5.71
N ILE A 208 6.14 2.38 4.82
CA ILE A 208 6.97 1.74 3.80
C ILE A 208 7.69 2.78 2.94
N THR A 209 6.94 3.73 2.37
CA THR A 209 7.48 4.80 1.55
C THR A 209 8.52 5.65 2.30
N ARG A 210 8.23 6.02 3.55
CA ARG A 210 9.11 6.87 4.37
C ARG A 210 10.35 6.15 4.87
N HIS A 211 10.18 4.90 5.29
CA HIS A 211 11.26 4.10 5.88
C HIS A 211 12.27 3.61 4.85
N TYR A 212 11.78 3.18 3.67
CA TYR A 212 12.62 2.63 2.61
C TYR A 212 13.05 3.65 1.56
N GLY A 213 12.40 4.82 1.51
CA GLY A 213 12.84 5.93 0.68
C GLY A 213 14.08 6.60 1.28
N ARG A 214 15.26 6.22 0.79
CA ARG A 214 16.58 6.72 1.22
C ARG A 214 17.38 7.13 0.00
N PRO A 215 17.02 8.25 -0.66
CA PRO A 215 17.63 8.64 -1.93
C PRO A 215 19.15 8.82 -1.85
N ALA A 216 19.69 9.26 -0.71
CA ALA A 216 21.13 9.35 -0.50
C ALA A 216 21.86 7.99 -0.51
N GLU A 217 21.13 6.89 -0.29
CA GLU A 217 21.64 5.52 -0.32
C GLU A 217 21.29 4.79 -1.63
N GLY A 218 20.72 5.50 -2.63
CA GLY A 218 20.30 4.92 -3.90
C GLY A 218 19.01 4.09 -3.79
N GLN A 219 18.18 4.30 -2.76
CA GLN A 219 16.86 3.69 -2.62
C GLN A 219 15.77 4.75 -2.73
N HIS A 220 14.88 4.61 -3.70
CA HIS A 220 13.83 5.59 -3.99
C HIS A 220 12.47 4.95 -3.86
N ALA A 221 11.59 5.53 -3.06
CA ALA A 221 10.24 5.03 -2.84
C ALA A 221 9.19 6.07 -3.22
N VAL A 222 8.12 5.60 -3.86
CA VAL A 222 6.91 6.37 -4.12
C VAL A 222 5.69 5.55 -3.73
N GLN A 223 4.64 6.19 -3.26
CA GLN A 223 3.34 5.58 -2.99
C GLN A 223 2.33 6.07 -4.03
N LEU A 224 1.49 5.18 -4.51
CA LEU A 224 0.27 5.55 -5.21
C LEU A 224 -0.94 5.07 -4.41
N GLU A 225 -1.72 6.02 -3.85
CA GLU A 225 -3.04 5.75 -3.30
C GLU A 225 -4.08 6.00 -4.39
N MET A 226 -4.71 4.95 -4.88
CA MET A 226 -5.71 5.01 -5.94
C MET A 226 -7.11 4.83 -5.37
N CYS A 227 -8.08 5.63 -5.81
CA CYS A 227 -9.47 5.35 -5.47
C CYS A 227 -9.92 4.03 -6.12
N GLN A 228 -10.61 3.18 -5.36
CA GLN A 228 -11.11 1.89 -5.81
C GLN A 228 -12.01 1.99 -7.04
N ARG A 229 -12.79 3.08 -7.18
CA ARG A 229 -13.60 3.36 -8.38
C ARG A 229 -12.83 3.41 -9.69
N CYS A 230 -11.50 3.46 -9.65
CA CYS A 230 -10.68 3.44 -10.86
C CYS A 230 -10.61 2.05 -11.51
N TYR A 231 -10.96 0.98 -10.79
CA TYR A 231 -10.83 -0.40 -11.26
C TYR A 231 -11.86 -1.38 -10.71
N MET A 232 -12.78 -0.92 -9.82
CA MET A 232 -13.86 -1.74 -9.26
C MET A 232 -15.08 -0.89 -8.94
N ASP A 233 -16.22 -1.56 -8.71
CA ASP A 233 -17.45 -0.91 -8.25
C ASP A 233 -17.41 -0.73 -6.71
N GLU A 234 -17.24 0.51 -6.25
CA GLU A 234 -17.24 0.86 -4.83
C GLU A 234 -18.65 0.83 -4.19
N ALA A 235 -19.72 0.79 -4.98
CA ALA A 235 -21.10 0.82 -4.48
C ALA A 235 -21.59 -0.56 -4.01
N CYS A 236 -20.89 -1.62 -4.41
CA CYS A 236 -21.20 -2.99 -3.98
C CYS A 236 -20.73 -3.25 -2.53
N ASP A 237 -20.86 -4.50 -2.09
CA ASP A 237 -20.34 -4.94 -0.80
C ASP A 237 -18.83 -4.61 -0.65
N PRO A 238 -18.24 -4.74 0.54
CA PRO A 238 -16.85 -4.37 0.78
C PRO A 238 -15.84 -4.89 -0.23
N SER A 239 -16.04 -6.10 -0.77
CA SER A 239 -15.14 -6.70 -1.75
C SER A 239 -15.35 -6.20 -3.18
N GLY A 240 -16.49 -5.58 -3.49
CA GLY A 240 -16.87 -5.04 -4.81
C GLY A 240 -16.57 -5.96 -6.00
N ALA A 241 -17.10 -5.67 -7.14
CA ALA A 241 -16.73 -6.37 -8.36
C ALA A 241 -15.54 -5.68 -9.06
N TYR A 242 -14.50 -6.45 -9.39
CA TYR A 242 -13.46 -5.94 -10.28
C TYR A 242 -14.06 -5.66 -11.66
N ASP A 243 -13.84 -4.45 -12.16
CA ASP A 243 -14.34 -4.01 -13.46
C ASP A 243 -13.19 -3.95 -14.46
N GLU A 244 -13.20 -4.87 -15.43
CA GLU A 244 -12.18 -4.98 -16.48
C GLU A 244 -12.10 -3.72 -17.36
N ALA A 245 -13.23 -3.04 -17.58
CA ALA A 245 -13.26 -1.83 -18.40
C ALA A 245 -12.64 -0.65 -17.66
N LEU A 246 -12.92 -0.48 -16.37
CA LEU A 246 -12.29 0.53 -15.53
C LEU A 246 -10.80 0.22 -15.35
N ALA A 247 -10.46 -1.00 -14.99
CA ALA A 247 -9.07 -1.44 -14.82
C ALA A 247 -8.25 -1.29 -16.10
N GLY A 248 -8.86 -1.60 -17.26
CA GLY A 248 -8.25 -1.41 -18.57
C GLY A 248 -7.92 0.06 -18.92
N GLN A 249 -8.50 1.01 -18.18
CA GLN A 249 -8.19 2.43 -18.30
C GLN A 249 -7.10 2.89 -17.31
N ALA A 250 -7.08 2.30 -16.11
CA ALA A 250 -6.09 2.62 -15.09
C ALA A 250 -4.74 1.94 -15.36
N ALA A 251 -4.73 0.66 -15.75
CA ALA A 251 -3.53 -0.14 -15.93
C ALA A 251 -2.48 0.49 -16.88
N PRO A 252 -2.85 1.05 -18.06
CA PRO A 252 -1.87 1.69 -18.94
C PRO A 252 -1.19 2.91 -18.33
N LEU A 253 -1.88 3.67 -17.47
CA LEU A 253 -1.30 4.81 -16.77
C LEU A 253 -0.31 4.34 -15.69
N ILE A 254 -0.71 3.34 -14.90
CA ILE A 254 0.17 2.71 -13.90
C ILE A 254 1.42 2.13 -14.59
N GLU A 255 1.25 1.41 -15.71
CA GLU A 255 2.38 0.89 -16.49
C GLU A 255 3.34 2.00 -16.91
N LYS A 256 2.81 3.15 -17.36
CA LYS A 256 3.65 4.30 -17.72
C LYS A 256 4.38 4.84 -16.50
N MET A 257 3.73 4.96 -15.34
CA MET A 257 4.39 5.40 -14.09
C MET A 257 5.56 4.47 -13.73
N LEU A 258 5.35 3.16 -13.75
CA LEU A 258 6.40 2.17 -13.47
C LEU A 258 7.54 2.26 -14.49
N LYS A 259 7.25 2.50 -15.77
CA LYS A 259 8.26 2.70 -16.82
C LYS A 259 9.04 4.00 -16.64
N GLU A 260 8.40 5.10 -16.23
CA GLU A 260 9.08 6.36 -15.92
C GLU A 260 10.04 6.22 -14.74
N MET A 261 9.66 5.43 -13.72
CA MET A 261 10.59 5.10 -12.64
C MET A 261 11.77 4.29 -13.17
N LEU A 262 11.54 3.24 -13.97
CA LEU A 262 12.60 2.41 -14.55
C LEU A 262 13.51 3.17 -15.53
N ALA A 263 13.00 4.20 -16.18
CA ALA A 263 13.77 5.06 -17.09
C ALA A 263 14.64 6.10 -16.34
N TRP A 264 14.40 6.28 -15.03
CA TRP A 264 15.25 7.13 -14.20
C TRP A 264 16.60 6.45 -13.94
N GLN A 265 17.67 7.24 -13.99
CA GLN A 265 19.03 6.81 -13.64
C GLN A 265 19.59 7.81 -12.62
N PRO A 266 20.42 7.34 -11.65
CA PRO A 266 21.09 8.20 -10.67
C PRO A 266 21.98 9.28 -11.28
#